data_7d72212a063bdff9824401c276917657
#
_entry.id   7d72212a063bdff9824401c276917657
#
_cell.length_a   1.000
_cell.length_b   1.000
_cell.length_c   1.000
_cell.angle_alpha   90.00
_cell.angle_beta   90.00
_cell.angle_gamma   90.00
#
_symmetry.space_group_name_H-M   'P 1'
#
loop_
_entity.id
_entity.type
_entity.pdbx_description
1 polymer ?
#
loop_
_entity_poly.entity_id
_entity_poly.type
_entity_poly.pdbx_seq_one_letter_code
_entity_poly.pdbx_strand_id
1 'polypeptide(L)'
;MNNIKKKEINYPYLTKPVEIYERENGHKIVLAHKEGGLVNISSWVKTGSINECDENNGISHFLEHLMFKGTTKYKAGYFDKTLEAKGAIVNAATWKDYTFYYVTLPKGPNGEYFKEAIELHADMMLDPVIPEDEIGPAFLLGDDTVSQKRERHVVIEEIRMRQDQPWTKIYNSTNRNMYTSHPYRRDVIGFPETIASIPRETILDYYKKHYTPNNITTIIAGDFNHDEILKKVCAEFDFKGRQNFENPQHKIDEPTKEEKFIELKGKINTAFAITGWLGPVARNVKDNIGLEILNIVLGEGQSARLYQNLIEKVKEPIFNIVATDFYNFKDGGNFFVQANFKADKKDEAIRLIKNEIQKVIDKGISEKEFNKAKKKLKVRFAEGAETVSEIAENIGYYMTVCNDLDLAESYLEDLNAYTIEEVNQIAKNYLSISNSVTTVLLPE
;
A
#
# COMPACT_ATOMS: atom_id res chain seq x y z
N MET A 1 -6.63 -33.54 4.29
CA MET A 1 -7.02 -32.50 3.31
C MET A 1 -8.53 -32.49 2.99
N ASN A 2 -9.33 -33.14 3.81
CA ASN A 2 -10.78 -33.13 3.63
C ASN A 2 -11.28 -31.75 4.03
N ASN A 3 -12.04 -31.09 3.16
CA ASN A 3 -12.70 -29.79 3.32
C ASN A 3 -11.87 -28.51 2.98
N ILE A 4 -10.99 -28.56 1.99
CA ILE A 4 -10.44 -27.33 1.37
C ILE A 4 -11.32 -26.96 0.17
N LYS A 5 -11.89 -25.75 0.16
CA LYS A 5 -12.62 -25.24 -1.00
C LYS A 5 -11.61 -24.72 -2.01
N LYS A 6 -11.73 -25.12 -3.28
CA LYS A 6 -10.93 -24.65 -4.39
C LYS A 6 -11.75 -23.75 -5.31
N LYS A 7 -11.16 -22.64 -5.74
CA LYS A 7 -11.65 -21.75 -6.80
C LYS A 7 -10.51 -21.51 -7.78
N GLU A 8 -10.81 -21.36 -9.06
CA GLU A 8 -9.84 -21.01 -10.10
C GLU A 8 -10.24 -19.70 -10.77
N ILE A 9 -9.25 -18.86 -11.11
CA ILE A 9 -9.41 -17.55 -11.75
C ILE A 9 -8.47 -17.48 -12.94
N ASN A 10 -8.98 -17.08 -14.10
CA ASN A 10 -8.17 -16.83 -15.29
C ASN A 10 -7.53 -15.45 -15.19
N TYR A 11 -6.42 -15.34 -14.46
CA TYR A 11 -5.71 -14.08 -14.34
C TYR A 11 -5.08 -13.69 -15.68
N PRO A 12 -5.36 -12.49 -16.22
CA PRO A 12 -4.82 -12.08 -17.51
C PRO A 12 -3.29 -12.17 -17.58
N TYR A 13 -2.77 -12.59 -18.74
CA TYR A 13 -1.34 -12.81 -19.03
C TYR A 13 -0.67 -13.99 -18.31
N LEU A 14 -1.35 -14.70 -17.42
CA LEU A 14 -0.84 -15.97 -16.90
C LEU A 14 -1.27 -17.13 -17.81
N THR A 15 -0.41 -18.13 -17.95
CA THR A 15 -0.64 -19.30 -18.83
C THR A 15 -1.52 -20.37 -18.20
N LYS A 16 -1.67 -20.33 -16.87
CA LYS A 16 -2.52 -21.25 -16.10
C LYS A 16 -3.41 -20.44 -15.16
N PRO A 17 -4.60 -20.95 -14.84
CA PRO A 17 -5.46 -20.33 -13.82
C PRO A 17 -4.74 -20.19 -12.49
N VAL A 18 -5.02 -19.09 -11.78
CA VAL A 18 -4.65 -18.92 -10.36
C VAL A 18 -5.59 -19.76 -9.52
N GLU A 19 -5.02 -20.57 -8.65
CA GLU A 19 -5.78 -21.47 -7.76
C GLU A 19 -5.88 -20.85 -6.36
N ILE A 20 -7.09 -20.69 -5.87
CA ILE A 20 -7.39 -20.20 -4.53
C ILE A 20 -7.93 -21.36 -3.69
N TYR A 21 -7.28 -21.63 -2.57
CA TYR A 21 -7.65 -22.66 -1.62
C TYR A 21 -8.05 -22.02 -0.30
N GLU A 22 -9.28 -22.24 0.14
CA GLU A 22 -9.76 -21.78 1.44
C GLU A 22 -9.91 -22.96 2.40
N ARG A 23 -9.17 -22.92 3.51
CA ARG A 23 -9.17 -23.90 4.58
C ARG A 23 -10.37 -23.70 5.51
N GLU A 24 -10.78 -24.71 6.26
CA GLU A 24 -11.88 -24.64 7.24
C GLU A 24 -11.68 -23.53 8.29
N ASN A 25 -10.43 -23.23 8.66
CA ASN A 25 -10.11 -22.16 9.59
C ASN A 25 -10.11 -20.76 8.94
N GLY A 26 -10.45 -20.64 7.65
CA GLY A 26 -10.51 -19.40 6.92
C GLY A 26 -9.18 -18.96 6.28
N HIS A 27 -8.05 -19.66 6.53
CA HIS A 27 -6.78 -19.34 5.86
C HIS A 27 -6.88 -19.58 4.36
N LYS A 28 -6.51 -18.56 3.57
CA LYS A 28 -6.49 -18.62 2.12
C LYS A 28 -5.06 -18.85 1.62
N ILE A 29 -4.91 -19.82 0.72
CA ILE A 29 -3.66 -20.10 0.03
C ILE A 29 -3.91 -19.89 -1.45
N VAL A 30 -3.07 -19.07 -2.10
CA VAL A 30 -3.20 -18.76 -3.52
C VAL A 30 -1.94 -19.23 -4.25
N LEU A 31 -2.12 -20.02 -5.28
CA LEU A 31 -1.03 -20.55 -6.12
C LEU A 31 -1.14 -19.95 -7.52
N ALA A 32 -0.10 -19.26 -7.95
CA ALA A 32 0.01 -18.66 -9.28
C ALA A 32 1.21 -19.25 -10.04
N HIS A 33 0.96 -19.88 -11.20
CA HIS A 33 2.02 -20.45 -12.00
C HIS A 33 2.71 -19.39 -12.86
N LYS A 34 4.04 -19.34 -12.76
CA LYS A 34 4.90 -18.53 -13.63
C LYS A 34 6.16 -19.32 -13.94
N GLU A 35 6.37 -19.59 -15.21
CA GLU A 35 7.59 -20.28 -15.67
C GLU A 35 8.84 -19.48 -15.29
N GLY A 36 9.91 -20.20 -14.90
CA GLY A 36 11.19 -19.60 -14.56
C GLY A 36 11.89 -20.25 -13.37
N GLY A 37 13.05 -19.70 -13.04
CA GLY A 37 13.89 -20.20 -11.92
C GLY A 37 13.59 -19.54 -10.57
N LEU A 38 12.79 -18.48 -10.54
CA LEU A 38 12.45 -17.75 -9.31
C LEU A 38 11.08 -18.18 -8.79
N VAL A 39 10.94 -18.11 -7.48
CA VAL A 39 9.71 -18.32 -6.74
C VAL A 39 9.52 -17.22 -5.71
N ASN A 40 8.26 -16.89 -5.41
CA ASN A 40 7.89 -15.97 -4.35
C ASN A 40 6.95 -16.65 -3.38
N ILE A 41 7.15 -16.43 -2.09
CA ILE A 41 6.16 -16.66 -1.04
C ILE A 41 5.89 -15.34 -0.34
N SER A 42 4.62 -14.98 -0.19
CA SER A 42 4.20 -13.82 0.58
C SER A 42 3.00 -14.13 1.46
N SER A 43 2.97 -13.49 2.64
CA SER A 43 1.83 -13.52 3.55
C SER A 43 1.26 -12.12 3.70
N TRP A 44 0.01 -11.96 3.33
CA TRP A 44 -0.74 -10.72 3.39
C TRP A 44 -1.71 -10.76 4.56
N VAL A 45 -1.52 -9.86 5.51
CA VAL A 45 -2.34 -9.74 6.71
C VAL A 45 -3.28 -8.56 6.54
N LYS A 46 -4.58 -8.76 6.74
CA LYS A 46 -5.61 -7.70 6.65
C LYS A 46 -5.57 -6.82 7.89
N THR A 47 -4.41 -6.23 8.16
CA THR A 47 -4.19 -5.27 9.24
C THR A 47 -3.13 -4.24 8.87
N GLY A 48 -3.38 -2.99 9.22
CA GLY A 48 -2.53 -1.85 9.00
C GLY A 48 -3.01 -0.70 9.87
N SER A 49 -2.69 0.55 9.51
CA SER A 49 -3.08 1.70 10.32
C SER A 49 -4.60 1.89 10.47
N ILE A 50 -5.41 1.25 9.63
CA ILE A 50 -6.89 1.21 9.76
C ILE A 50 -7.34 0.54 11.06
N ASN A 51 -6.58 -0.42 11.57
CA ASN A 51 -6.91 -1.20 12.77
C ASN A 51 -6.36 -0.60 14.08
N GLU A 52 -5.72 0.54 14.00
CA GLU A 52 -5.09 1.23 15.12
C GLU A 52 -6.03 2.25 15.77
N CYS A 53 -5.71 2.67 16.99
CA CYS A 53 -6.28 3.84 17.63
C CYS A 53 -5.21 4.93 17.79
N ASP A 54 -5.59 6.11 18.31
CA ASP A 54 -4.66 7.24 18.42
C ASP A 54 -3.55 6.94 19.45
N GLU A 55 -3.83 6.10 20.47
CA GLU A 55 -2.91 5.74 21.53
C GLU A 55 -1.84 4.70 21.09
N ASN A 56 -2.11 3.93 20.03
CA ASN A 56 -1.19 2.92 19.53
C ASN A 56 -0.83 3.09 18.04
N ASN A 57 -1.04 4.29 17.49
CA ASN A 57 -0.75 4.56 16.08
C ASN A 57 0.72 4.27 15.75
N GLY A 58 0.94 3.46 14.72
CA GLY A 58 2.24 2.95 14.29
C GLY A 58 2.54 1.54 14.80
N ILE A 59 1.65 0.90 15.60
CA ILE A 59 1.88 -0.44 16.13
C ILE A 59 2.00 -1.50 15.03
N SER A 60 1.27 -1.36 13.91
CA SER A 60 1.36 -2.30 12.78
C SER A 60 2.75 -2.30 12.16
N HIS A 61 3.30 -1.12 11.93
CA HIS A 61 4.64 -0.94 11.37
C HIS A 61 5.72 -1.37 12.38
N PHE A 62 5.56 -1.03 13.66
CA PHE A 62 6.51 -1.48 14.69
C PHE A 62 6.50 -3.01 14.83
N LEU A 63 5.33 -3.65 14.80
CA LEU A 63 5.24 -5.10 14.79
C LEU A 63 5.92 -5.71 13.56
N GLU A 64 5.78 -5.11 12.38
CA GLU A 64 6.45 -5.54 11.14
C GLU A 64 7.96 -5.68 11.37
N HIS A 65 8.63 -4.69 11.95
CA HIS A 65 10.06 -4.72 12.31
C HIS A 65 10.39 -5.85 13.30
N LEU A 66 9.52 -6.07 14.28
CA LEU A 66 9.75 -7.06 15.33
C LEU A 66 9.58 -8.51 14.85
N MET A 67 8.83 -8.74 13.76
CA MET A 67 8.65 -10.07 13.18
C MET A 67 9.97 -10.69 12.71
N PHE A 68 10.96 -9.88 12.33
CA PHE A 68 12.29 -10.35 11.91
C PHE A 68 13.27 -10.60 13.06
N LYS A 69 12.85 -10.41 14.32
CA LYS A 69 13.74 -10.53 15.50
C LYS A 69 13.76 -11.93 16.11
N GLY A 70 13.47 -12.95 15.29
CA GLY A 70 13.57 -14.35 15.64
C GLY A 70 12.24 -14.99 16.05
N THR A 71 12.28 -16.30 16.15
CA THR A 71 11.14 -17.16 16.51
C THR A 71 11.51 -18.05 17.70
N THR A 72 10.56 -18.86 18.17
CA THR A 72 10.85 -19.85 19.22
C THR A 72 11.87 -20.90 18.78
N LYS A 73 12.00 -21.17 17.46
CA LYS A 73 12.96 -22.13 16.89
C LYS A 73 14.28 -21.47 16.48
N TYR A 74 14.22 -20.26 15.93
CA TYR A 74 15.36 -19.61 15.26
C TYR A 74 15.67 -18.27 15.90
N LYS A 75 16.96 -18.05 16.19
CA LYS A 75 17.44 -16.78 16.75
C LYS A 75 17.34 -15.65 15.72
N ALA A 76 17.30 -14.41 16.20
CA ALA A 76 17.36 -13.22 15.36
C ALA A 76 18.53 -13.29 14.35
N GLY A 77 18.25 -12.90 13.11
CA GLY A 77 19.20 -12.94 11.99
C GLY A 77 19.41 -14.32 11.36
N TYR A 78 18.83 -15.40 11.89
CA TYR A 78 18.91 -16.73 11.24
C TYR A 78 18.13 -16.76 9.93
N PHE A 79 16.93 -16.22 9.94
CA PHE A 79 16.04 -16.11 8.78
C PHE A 79 16.74 -15.39 7.63
N ASP A 80 17.20 -14.17 7.87
CA ASP A 80 17.84 -13.34 6.86
C ASP A 80 19.12 -14.02 6.31
N LYS A 81 20.05 -14.42 7.18
CA LYS A 81 21.31 -15.06 6.78
C LYS A 81 21.11 -16.33 5.96
N THR A 82 20.11 -17.15 6.34
CA THR A 82 19.85 -18.43 5.67
C THR A 82 19.29 -18.20 4.28
N LEU A 83 18.39 -17.24 4.14
CA LEU A 83 17.74 -16.94 2.86
C LEU A 83 18.66 -16.11 1.95
N GLU A 84 19.35 -15.10 2.47
CA GLU A 84 20.32 -14.31 1.71
C GLU A 84 21.46 -15.16 1.13
N ALA A 85 21.96 -16.15 1.89
CA ALA A 85 22.97 -17.10 1.39
C ALA A 85 22.49 -17.92 0.18
N LYS A 86 21.17 -17.97 -0.07
CA LYS A 86 20.54 -18.62 -1.24
C LYS A 86 20.17 -17.63 -2.34
N GLY A 87 20.54 -16.35 -2.18
CA GLY A 87 20.22 -15.29 -3.13
C GLY A 87 18.78 -14.76 -2.99
N ALA A 88 18.15 -14.92 -1.83
CA ALA A 88 16.82 -14.41 -1.59
C ALA A 88 16.81 -12.87 -1.41
N ILE A 89 15.71 -12.27 -1.86
CA ILE A 89 15.27 -10.93 -1.47
C ILE A 89 14.16 -11.10 -0.44
N VAL A 90 14.37 -10.55 0.74
CA VAL A 90 13.42 -10.58 1.85
C VAL A 90 13.00 -9.15 2.15
N ASN A 91 11.71 -8.90 2.30
CA ASN A 91 11.21 -7.59 2.71
C ASN A 91 9.78 -7.70 3.28
N ALA A 92 9.32 -6.59 3.85
CA ALA A 92 7.95 -6.41 4.30
C ALA A 92 7.50 -4.96 4.07
N ALA A 93 6.21 -4.70 4.13
CA ALA A 93 5.68 -3.35 4.12
C ALA A 93 4.33 -3.29 4.85
N THR A 94 4.13 -2.23 5.58
CA THR A 94 2.86 -1.87 6.22
C THR A 94 2.22 -0.70 5.48
N TRP A 95 0.92 -0.82 5.23
CA TRP A 95 0.11 0.23 4.63
C TRP A 95 -1.15 0.49 5.46
N LYS A 96 -2.11 1.18 4.90
CA LYS A 96 -3.36 1.52 5.62
C LYS A 96 -4.20 0.29 5.93
N ASP A 97 -4.36 -0.61 4.96
CA ASP A 97 -5.29 -1.76 5.03
C ASP A 97 -4.61 -3.09 5.27
N TYR A 98 -3.29 -3.17 5.11
CA TYR A 98 -2.54 -4.42 5.15
C TYR A 98 -1.11 -4.25 5.64
N THR A 99 -0.56 -5.37 6.09
CA THR A 99 0.87 -5.61 6.26
C THR A 99 1.22 -6.88 5.49
N PHE A 100 2.29 -6.86 4.69
CA PHE A 100 2.70 -8.07 3.98
C PHE A 100 4.20 -8.32 4.12
N TYR A 101 4.54 -9.59 4.09
CA TYR A 101 5.90 -10.11 4.22
C TYR A 101 6.17 -10.99 3.02
N TYR A 102 7.34 -10.89 2.40
CA TYR A 102 7.65 -11.71 1.23
C TYR A 102 9.11 -12.12 1.15
N VAL A 103 9.29 -13.25 0.49
CA VAL A 103 10.60 -13.79 0.11
C VAL A 103 10.55 -14.18 -1.36
N THR A 104 11.49 -13.64 -2.15
CA THR A 104 11.71 -14.02 -3.54
C THR A 104 13.09 -14.60 -3.66
N LEU A 105 13.20 -15.83 -4.23
CA LEU A 105 14.47 -16.54 -4.30
C LEU A 105 14.52 -17.51 -5.49
N PRO A 106 15.72 -17.98 -5.91
CA PRO A 106 15.84 -19.14 -6.76
C PRO A 106 15.24 -20.38 -6.07
N LYS A 107 14.49 -21.21 -6.82
CA LYS A 107 13.89 -22.43 -6.23
C LYS A 107 14.90 -23.46 -5.70
N GLY A 108 16.15 -23.36 -6.15
CA GLY A 108 17.22 -24.25 -5.75
C GLY A 108 17.15 -25.66 -6.37
N PRO A 109 18.17 -26.52 -6.14
CA PRO A 109 18.15 -27.89 -6.59
C PRO A 109 16.92 -28.62 -6.04
N ASN A 110 16.15 -29.28 -6.90
CA ASN A 110 14.93 -30.01 -6.53
C ASN A 110 13.89 -29.20 -5.70
N GLY A 111 13.96 -27.86 -5.78
CA GLY A 111 13.09 -26.97 -5.00
C GLY A 111 13.42 -26.86 -3.51
N GLU A 112 14.63 -27.27 -3.09
CA GLU A 112 15.00 -27.30 -1.67
C GLU A 112 15.02 -25.91 -1.04
N TYR A 113 15.57 -24.89 -1.73
CA TYR A 113 15.60 -23.53 -1.20
C TYR A 113 14.21 -22.97 -0.98
N PHE A 114 13.32 -23.27 -1.91
CA PHE A 114 11.93 -22.84 -1.81
C PHE A 114 11.18 -23.52 -0.67
N LYS A 115 11.36 -24.82 -0.49
CA LYS A 115 10.71 -25.57 0.62
C LYS A 115 11.18 -25.08 1.98
N GLU A 116 12.46 -24.75 2.12
CA GLU A 116 13.01 -24.16 3.34
C GLU A 116 12.51 -22.72 3.56
N ALA A 117 12.40 -21.93 2.49
CA ALA A 117 11.79 -20.60 2.58
C ALA A 117 10.36 -20.64 3.06
N ILE A 118 9.54 -21.60 2.61
CA ILE A 118 8.16 -21.79 3.10
C ILE A 118 8.17 -22.09 4.61
N GLU A 119 9.05 -22.98 5.07
CA GLU A 119 9.16 -23.35 6.48
C GLU A 119 9.55 -22.14 7.35
N LEU A 120 10.62 -21.44 6.97
CA LEU A 120 11.11 -20.27 7.70
C LEU A 120 10.10 -19.14 7.70
N HIS A 121 9.44 -18.89 6.56
CA HIS A 121 8.43 -17.85 6.44
C HIS A 121 7.20 -18.15 7.30
N ALA A 122 6.73 -19.41 7.29
CA ALA A 122 5.62 -19.84 8.15
C ALA A 122 5.96 -19.72 9.64
N ASP A 123 7.17 -20.10 10.04
CA ASP A 123 7.63 -20.00 11.42
C ASP A 123 7.69 -18.53 11.88
N MET A 124 8.24 -17.64 11.05
CA MET A 124 8.22 -16.19 11.29
C MET A 124 6.79 -15.65 11.47
N MET A 125 5.86 -16.07 10.61
CA MET A 125 4.47 -15.60 10.68
C MET A 125 3.70 -16.12 11.88
N LEU A 126 4.03 -17.32 12.38
CA LEU A 126 3.24 -18.02 13.38
C LEU A 126 3.83 -18.00 14.79
N ASP A 127 5.13 -17.92 14.93
CA ASP A 127 5.82 -18.08 16.21
C ASP A 127 6.90 -17.01 16.51
N PRO A 128 6.70 -15.70 16.14
CA PRO A 128 7.70 -14.68 16.44
C PRO A 128 7.81 -14.48 17.95
N VAL A 129 9.05 -14.31 18.45
CA VAL A 129 9.27 -14.11 19.91
C VAL A 129 8.95 -12.70 20.38
N ILE A 130 8.99 -11.71 19.49
CA ILE A 130 8.77 -10.29 19.81
C ILE A 130 9.56 -9.91 21.08
N PRO A 131 10.92 -9.85 21.00
CA PRO A 131 11.78 -9.89 22.17
C PRO A 131 11.72 -8.62 22.99
N GLU A 132 11.71 -8.76 24.32
CA GLU A 132 11.63 -7.66 25.28
C GLU A 132 12.82 -6.69 25.16
N ASP A 133 14.01 -7.19 24.88
CA ASP A 133 15.23 -6.40 24.74
C ASP A 133 15.24 -5.51 23.49
N GLU A 134 14.48 -5.84 22.45
CA GLU A 134 14.30 -5.01 21.26
C GLU A 134 13.25 -3.90 21.47
N ILE A 135 12.36 -4.07 22.41
CA ILE A 135 11.31 -3.09 22.75
C ILE A 135 11.77 -2.22 23.93
N GLY A 136 12.15 -2.85 25.05
CA GLY A 136 12.48 -2.21 26.31
C GLY A 136 11.33 -1.49 27.00
N PRO A 137 11.57 -0.82 28.12
CA PRO A 137 10.54 -0.07 28.82
C PRO A 137 10.05 1.12 27.99
N ALA A 138 8.82 1.55 28.22
CA ALA A 138 8.31 2.82 27.73
C ALA A 138 9.15 3.99 28.31
N PHE A 139 9.36 5.02 27.50
CA PHE A 139 10.14 6.20 27.90
C PHE A 139 9.56 7.49 27.34
N LEU A 140 9.96 8.62 27.92
CA LEU A 140 9.67 9.94 27.36
C LEU A 140 10.76 10.32 26.37
N LEU A 141 10.38 10.92 25.24
CA LEU A 141 11.34 11.41 24.24
C LEU A 141 12.25 12.46 24.87
N GLY A 142 13.57 12.30 24.61
CA GLY A 142 14.61 13.16 25.22
C GLY A 142 15.20 12.61 26.50
N ASP A 143 14.80 11.42 26.94
CA ASP A 143 15.46 10.73 28.05
C ASP A 143 16.73 10.03 27.56
N ASP A 144 17.88 10.67 27.76
CA ASP A 144 19.20 10.17 27.34
C ASP A 144 19.68 8.96 28.16
N THR A 145 18.97 8.56 29.20
CA THR A 145 19.32 7.40 30.04
C THR A 145 18.93 6.07 29.40
N VAL A 146 18.04 6.08 28.41
CA VAL A 146 17.53 4.89 27.73
C VAL A 146 18.54 4.41 26.67
N SER A 147 18.87 3.12 26.68
CA SER A 147 19.74 2.52 25.67
C SER A 147 19.12 2.64 24.26
N GLN A 148 19.87 3.23 23.33
CA GLN A 148 19.42 3.50 21.96
C GLN A 148 19.65 2.34 20.96
N LYS A 149 20.07 1.16 21.43
CA LYS A 149 20.36 0.01 20.56
C LYS A 149 19.20 -1.00 20.54
N ARG A 150 18.00 -0.54 20.18
CA ARG A 150 16.78 -1.36 20.15
C ARG A 150 15.98 -1.06 18.90
N GLU A 151 15.17 -2.00 18.45
CA GLU A 151 14.34 -1.81 17.28
C GLU A 151 13.35 -0.65 17.42
N ARG A 152 12.84 -0.44 18.63
CA ARG A 152 12.00 0.73 18.95
C ARG A 152 12.66 2.06 18.55
N HIS A 153 13.96 2.21 18.81
CA HIS A 153 14.71 3.43 18.44
C HIS A 153 14.92 3.53 16.93
N VAL A 154 15.13 2.39 16.25
CA VAL A 154 15.23 2.36 14.79
C VAL A 154 13.96 2.90 14.16
N VAL A 155 12.80 2.45 14.62
CA VAL A 155 11.49 2.92 14.14
C VAL A 155 11.28 4.41 14.46
N ILE A 156 11.65 4.87 15.65
CA ILE A 156 11.56 6.29 16.02
C ILE A 156 12.43 7.15 15.10
N GLU A 157 13.66 6.74 14.81
CA GLU A 157 14.55 7.48 13.91
C GLU A 157 14.03 7.47 12.47
N GLU A 158 13.45 6.37 12.00
CA GLU A 158 12.78 6.32 10.70
C GLU A 158 11.62 7.31 10.61
N ILE A 159 10.77 7.38 11.66
CA ILE A 159 9.68 8.36 11.73
C ILE A 159 10.22 9.78 11.64
N ARG A 160 11.29 10.11 12.39
CA ARG A 160 11.92 11.44 12.37
C ARG A 160 12.45 11.78 10.98
N MET A 161 13.18 10.85 10.34
CA MET A 161 13.68 11.04 8.99
C MET A 161 12.55 11.31 7.97
N ARG A 162 11.43 10.59 8.07
CA ARG A 162 10.27 10.79 7.21
C ARG A 162 9.55 12.12 7.49
N GLN A 163 9.43 12.49 8.77
CA GLN A 163 8.80 13.75 9.18
C GLN A 163 9.58 14.99 8.71
N ASP A 164 10.89 14.88 8.47
CA ASP A 164 11.69 15.97 7.91
C ASP A 164 11.48 16.18 6.41
N GLN A 165 10.90 15.19 5.70
CA GLN A 165 10.65 15.30 4.27
C GLN A 165 9.44 16.19 3.96
N PRO A 166 9.57 17.22 3.11
CA PRO A 166 8.48 18.14 2.78
C PRO A 166 7.23 17.43 2.26
N TRP A 167 7.39 16.45 1.37
CA TRP A 167 6.28 15.69 0.80
C TRP A 167 5.51 14.90 1.86
N THR A 168 6.18 14.28 2.80
CA THR A 168 5.54 13.54 3.90
C THR A 168 4.72 14.48 4.78
N LYS A 169 5.27 15.67 5.12
CA LYS A 169 4.54 16.67 5.92
C LYS A 169 3.21 17.07 5.29
N ILE A 170 3.23 17.45 4.02
CA ILE A 170 2.02 17.90 3.34
C ILE A 170 1.06 16.75 3.04
N TYR A 171 1.57 15.55 2.70
CA TYR A 171 0.74 14.36 2.51
C TYR A 171 -0.05 14.03 3.78
N ASN A 172 0.61 13.93 4.92
CA ASN A 172 -0.02 13.61 6.20
C ASN A 172 -1.01 14.69 6.63
N SER A 173 -0.65 15.98 6.45
CA SER A 173 -1.56 17.09 6.73
C SER A 173 -2.80 17.06 5.83
N THR A 174 -2.63 16.83 4.53
CA THR A 174 -3.75 16.72 3.59
C THR A 174 -4.68 15.58 3.97
N ASN A 175 -4.14 14.38 4.23
CA ASN A 175 -4.93 13.22 4.66
C ASN A 175 -5.74 13.50 5.93
N ARG A 176 -5.14 14.08 6.97
CA ARG A 176 -5.83 14.42 8.23
C ARG A 176 -6.98 15.39 8.05
N ASN A 177 -6.92 16.23 7.03
CA ASN A 177 -7.95 17.22 6.73
C ASN A 177 -8.98 16.72 5.73
N MET A 178 -8.66 15.69 4.93
CA MET A 178 -9.59 15.02 4.04
C MET A 178 -10.50 14.05 4.81
N TYR A 179 -9.91 13.24 5.69
CA TYR A 179 -10.64 12.29 6.52
C TYR A 179 -11.00 12.91 7.87
N THR A 180 -12.28 12.90 8.22
CA THR A 180 -12.79 13.49 9.47
C THR A 180 -12.86 12.48 10.61
N SER A 181 -13.35 11.28 10.34
CA SER A 181 -13.55 10.21 11.32
C SER A 181 -12.89 8.90 10.96
N HIS A 182 -12.69 8.64 9.67
CA HIS A 182 -12.12 7.41 9.20
C HIS A 182 -10.66 7.24 9.63
N PRO A 183 -10.22 6.03 10.03
CA PRO A 183 -8.84 5.75 10.43
C PRO A 183 -7.76 6.14 9.41
N TYR A 184 -8.10 6.30 8.13
CA TYR A 184 -7.15 6.75 7.10
C TYR A 184 -6.57 8.15 7.34
N ARG A 185 -7.12 8.92 8.29
CA ARG A 185 -6.53 10.16 8.76
C ARG A 185 -5.19 9.96 9.50
N ARG A 186 -4.89 8.73 9.98
CA ARG A 186 -3.68 8.40 10.71
C ARG A 186 -2.49 8.17 9.80
N ASP A 187 -1.32 8.49 10.31
CA ASP A 187 -0.07 8.17 9.65
C ASP A 187 0.23 6.67 9.80
N VAL A 188 0.67 6.02 8.74
CA VAL A 188 0.94 4.57 8.75
C VAL A 188 2.09 4.23 9.72
N ILE A 189 3.14 5.06 9.70
CA ILE A 189 4.34 4.81 10.52
C ILE A 189 4.15 5.22 12.00
N GLY A 190 3.07 5.99 12.31
CA GLY A 190 2.80 6.50 13.65
C GLY A 190 3.61 7.74 14.02
N PHE A 191 3.77 7.94 15.33
CA PHE A 191 4.49 9.08 15.91
C PHE A 191 5.59 8.60 16.87
N PRO A 192 6.70 9.37 17.01
CA PRO A 192 7.75 9.02 17.96
C PRO A 192 7.23 8.80 19.38
N GLU A 193 6.26 9.63 19.81
CA GLU A 193 5.65 9.58 21.14
C GLU A 193 4.84 8.30 21.36
N THR A 194 4.05 7.89 20.37
CA THR A 194 3.27 6.65 20.46
C THR A 194 4.19 5.43 20.47
N ILE A 195 5.17 5.38 19.56
CA ILE A 195 6.13 4.26 19.50
C ILE A 195 6.95 4.18 20.80
N ALA A 196 7.38 5.30 21.38
CA ALA A 196 8.10 5.33 22.64
C ALA A 196 7.28 4.77 23.83
N SER A 197 5.95 4.91 23.79
CA SER A 197 5.06 4.57 24.90
C SER A 197 4.39 3.19 24.80
N ILE A 198 4.31 2.55 23.62
CA ILE A 198 3.62 1.27 23.45
C ILE A 198 4.28 0.15 24.28
N PRO A 199 3.58 -0.49 25.24
CA PRO A 199 4.10 -1.63 25.97
C PRO A 199 4.19 -2.88 25.09
N ARG A 200 5.12 -3.78 25.41
CA ARG A 200 5.25 -5.06 24.71
C ARG A 200 3.95 -5.88 24.70
N GLU A 201 3.23 -5.91 25.81
CA GLU A 201 1.96 -6.65 25.91
C GLU A 201 0.93 -6.17 24.89
N THR A 202 0.82 -4.87 24.66
CA THR A 202 -0.05 -4.30 23.64
C THR A 202 0.33 -4.81 22.22
N ILE A 203 1.63 -4.94 21.95
CA ILE A 203 2.13 -5.49 20.66
C ILE A 203 1.78 -6.97 20.53
N LEU A 204 1.98 -7.74 21.61
CA LEU A 204 1.61 -9.17 21.64
C LEU A 204 0.11 -9.39 21.46
N ASP A 205 -0.71 -8.57 22.08
CA ASP A 205 -2.17 -8.64 21.96
C ASP A 205 -2.62 -8.25 20.55
N TYR A 206 -1.99 -7.21 19.97
CA TYR A 206 -2.22 -6.82 18.58
C TYR A 206 -1.87 -7.95 17.61
N TYR A 207 -0.70 -8.58 17.78
CA TYR A 207 -0.31 -9.74 16.99
C TYR A 207 -1.30 -10.90 17.10
N LYS A 208 -1.64 -11.32 18.33
CA LYS A 208 -2.60 -12.43 18.56
C LYS A 208 -3.96 -12.14 17.95
N LYS A 209 -4.40 -10.90 18.02
CA LYS A 209 -5.71 -10.46 17.52
C LYS A 209 -5.78 -10.45 16.00
N HIS A 210 -4.74 -9.97 15.31
CA HIS A 210 -4.79 -9.72 13.88
C HIS A 210 -4.11 -10.79 13.01
N TYR A 211 -3.12 -11.52 13.55
CA TYR A 211 -2.43 -12.60 12.80
C TYR A 211 -3.15 -13.93 12.96
N THR A 212 -4.37 -13.98 12.44
CA THR A 212 -5.29 -15.12 12.54
C THR A 212 -5.53 -15.75 11.17
N PRO A 213 -5.98 -17.03 11.12
CA PRO A 213 -6.07 -17.72 9.84
C PRO A 213 -6.95 -17.02 8.80
N ASN A 214 -8.12 -16.52 9.18
CA ASN A 214 -9.03 -15.84 8.26
C ASN A 214 -8.55 -14.42 7.84
N ASN A 215 -7.55 -13.90 8.53
CA ASN A 215 -6.98 -12.57 8.28
C ASN A 215 -5.70 -12.62 7.45
N ILE A 216 -5.14 -13.83 7.23
CA ILE A 216 -3.92 -14.06 6.45
C ILE A 216 -4.26 -14.74 5.12
N THR A 217 -3.71 -14.22 4.03
CA THR A 217 -3.66 -14.88 2.73
C THR A 217 -2.19 -15.16 2.40
N THR A 218 -1.85 -16.43 2.19
CA THR A 218 -0.51 -16.83 1.74
C THR A 218 -0.53 -17.02 0.23
N ILE A 219 0.32 -16.30 -0.48
CA ILE A 219 0.40 -16.31 -1.94
C ILE A 219 1.74 -16.89 -2.35
N ILE A 220 1.71 -17.78 -3.30
CA ILE A 220 2.88 -18.43 -3.87
C ILE A 220 2.87 -18.26 -5.38
N ALA A 221 3.92 -17.65 -5.94
CA ALA A 221 4.05 -17.47 -7.38
C ALA A 221 5.36 -18.10 -7.87
N GLY A 222 5.30 -18.85 -8.99
CA GLY A 222 6.48 -19.45 -9.60
C GLY A 222 6.21 -20.75 -10.34
N ASP A 223 7.29 -21.43 -10.70
CA ASP A 223 7.27 -22.73 -11.38
C ASP A 223 7.53 -23.86 -10.37
N PHE A 224 6.46 -24.50 -9.94
CA PHE A 224 6.49 -25.59 -8.92
C PHE A 224 5.32 -26.58 -9.13
N ASN A 225 5.38 -27.70 -8.44
CA ASN A 225 4.26 -28.63 -8.38
C ASN A 225 3.22 -28.11 -7.38
N HIS A 226 2.03 -27.76 -7.83
CA HIS A 226 0.95 -27.15 -7.02
C HIS A 226 0.51 -28.06 -5.86
N ASP A 227 0.32 -29.36 -6.12
CA ASP A 227 -0.12 -30.30 -5.07
C ASP A 227 0.92 -30.48 -3.97
N GLU A 228 2.20 -30.53 -4.34
CA GLU A 228 3.30 -30.67 -3.39
C GLU A 228 3.42 -29.41 -2.52
N ILE A 229 3.39 -28.25 -3.15
CA ILE A 229 3.52 -26.97 -2.43
C ILE A 229 2.30 -26.68 -1.59
N LEU A 230 1.09 -26.95 -2.07
CA LEU A 230 -0.12 -26.83 -1.25
C LEU A 230 -0.02 -27.69 0.04
N LYS A 231 0.44 -28.95 -0.09
CA LYS A 231 0.66 -29.83 1.08
C LYS A 231 1.68 -29.25 2.05
N LYS A 232 2.79 -28.74 1.54
CA LYS A 232 3.85 -28.13 2.36
C LYS A 232 3.30 -26.89 3.08
N VAL A 233 2.64 -25.96 2.39
CA VAL A 233 2.06 -24.76 3.00
C VAL A 233 1.00 -25.11 4.04
N CYS A 234 0.12 -26.07 3.75
CA CYS A 234 -0.88 -26.53 4.72
C CYS A 234 -0.27 -27.13 5.99
N ALA A 235 0.88 -27.80 5.87
CA ALA A 235 1.59 -28.40 7.00
C ALA A 235 2.32 -27.35 7.85
N GLU A 236 2.99 -26.39 7.20
CA GLU A 236 3.78 -25.37 7.90
C GLU A 236 2.90 -24.28 8.52
N PHE A 237 1.85 -23.83 7.82
CA PHE A 237 0.89 -22.85 8.36
C PHE A 237 -0.14 -23.52 9.28
N ASP A 238 0.34 -24.11 10.39
CA ASP A 238 -0.50 -24.62 11.47
C ASP A 238 -0.75 -23.50 12.51
N PHE A 239 -1.95 -22.92 12.46
CA PHE A 239 -2.35 -21.82 13.34
C PHE A 239 -2.63 -22.25 14.79
N LYS A 240 -2.38 -23.53 15.16
CA LYS A 240 -2.45 -24.03 16.54
C LYS A 240 -3.74 -23.65 17.29
N GLY A 241 -4.88 -23.72 16.60
CA GLY A 241 -6.19 -23.43 17.18
C GLY A 241 -6.47 -21.94 17.41
N ARG A 242 -5.72 -21.02 16.80
CA ARG A 242 -6.02 -19.58 16.81
C ARG A 242 -7.44 -19.34 16.31
N GLN A 243 -8.17 -18.51 17.03
CA GLN A 243 -9.53 -18.13 16.66
C GLN A 243 -9.53 -17.07 15.57
N ASN A 244 -10.55 -17.09 14.72
CA ASN A 244 -10.78 -16.07 13.73
C ASN A 244 -11.10 -14.73 14.38
N PHE A 245 -10.68 -13.65 13.70
CA PHE A 245 -10.99 -12.29 14.09
C PHE A 245 -11.62 -11.57 12.89
N GLU A 246 -12.71 -10.87 13.15
CA GLU A 246 -13.34 -10.01 12.14
C GLU A 246 -12.94 -8.56 12.37
N ASN A 247 -12.37 -7.96 11.34
CA ASN A 247 -12.00 -6.55 11.36
C ASN A 247 -13.26 -5.68 11.43
N PRO A 248 -13.26 -4.62 12.24
CA PRO A 248 -14.38 -3.72 12.34
C PRO A 248 -14.67 -3.04 11.00
N GLN A 249 -15.94 -2.78 10.73
CA GLN A 249 -16.34 -1.93 9.63
C GLN A 249 -16.24 -0.46 10.04
N HIS A 250 -15.67 0.36 9.19
CA HIS A 250 -15.56 1.80 9.42
C HIS A 250 -16.59 2.54 8.56
N LYS A 251 -17.11 3.64 9.11
CA LYS A 251 -17.96 4.53 8.33
C LYS A 251 -17.09 5.27 7.32
N ILE A 252 -17.47 5.20 6.05
CA ILE A 252 -16.80 5.94 4.97
C ILE A 252 -17.07 7.43 5.15
N ASP A 253 -16.03 8.25 5.10
CA ASP A 253 -16.17 9.70 5.19
C ASP A 253 -16.71 10.27 3.86
N GLU A 254 -17.60 11.24 3.99
CA GLU A 254 -18.09 12.02 2.87
C GLU A 254 -17.08 13.09 2.45
N PRO A 255 -17.01 13.46 1.16
CA PRO A 255 -16.19 14.58 0.72
C PRO A 255 -16.52 15.86 1.48
N THR A 256 -15.52 16.70 1.71
CA THR A 256 -15.76 18.02 2.30
C THR A 256 -16.76 18.81 1.43
N LYS A 257 -17.60 19.62 2.04
CA LYS A 257 -18.61 20.45 1.34
C LYS A 257 -18.07 21.83 0.96
N GLU A 258 -16.92 22.18 1.54
CA GLU A 258 -16.25 23.45 1.30
C GLU A 258 -14.77 23.19 1.11
N GLU A 259 -14.14 23.96 0.24
CA GLU A 259 -12.70 23.91 0.03
C GLU A 259 -11.98 24.21 1.34
N LYS A 260 -11.01 23.34 1.70
CA LYS A 260 -10.12 23.57 2.84
C LYS A 260 -8.73 23.98 2.34
N PHE A 261 -8.16 24.97 3.00
CA PHE A 261 -6.80 25.44 2.72
C PHE A 261 -5.97 25.46 4.01
N ILE A 262 -4.83 24.77 3.99
CA ILE A 262 -3.92 24.63 5.13
C ILE A 262 -2.55 25.15 4.73
N GLU A 263 -1.99 26.04 5.51
CA GLU A 263 -0.64 26.58 5.32
C GLU A 263 0.27 26.09 6.45
N LEU A 264 1.40 25.51 6.07
CA LEU A 264 2.47 25.07 6.94
C LEU A 264 3.74 25.82 6.62
N LYS A 265 4.64 25.93 7.60
CA LYS A 265 5.98 26.49 7.43
C LYS A 265 7.06 25.48 7.75
N GLY A 266 8.21 25.58 7.11
CA GLY A 266 9.33 24.70 7.34
C GLY A 266 10.63 25.19 6.76
N LYS A 267 11.73 24.54 7.17
CA LYS A 267 13.10 24.85 6.72
C LYS A 267 13.35 24.32 5.31
N ILE A 268 12.76 24.97 4.33
CA ILE A 268 12.80 24.62 2.91
C ILE A 268 13.10 25.86 2.07
N ASN A 269 13.51 25.69 0.80
CA ASN A 269 13.86 26.80 -0.09
C ASN A 269 12.79 27.10 -1.16
N THR A 270 11.90 26.15 -1.41
CA THR A 270 10.82 26.24 -2.41
C THR A 270 9.51 25.85 -1.77
N ALA A 271 8.38 26.24 -2.32
CA ALA A 271 7.07 25.82 -1.81
C ALA A 271 6.67 24.45 -2.34
N PHE A 272 5.94 23.70 -1.51
CA PHE A 272 5.33 22.42 -1.87
C PHE A 272 3.83 22.49 -1.63
N ALA A 273 3.04 21.89 -2.49
CA ALA A 273 1.60 21.80 -2.31
C ALA A 273 1.06 20.41 -2.69
N ILE A 274 0.02 19.99 -1.97
CA ILE A 274 -0.87 18.91 -2.39
C ILE A 274 -2.30 19.45 -2.35
N THR A 275 -3.01 19.30 -3.47
CA THR A 275 -4.46 19.44 -3.52
C THR A 275 -5.07 18.07 -3.68
N GLY A 276 -5.93 17.66 -2.75
CA GLY A 276 -6.46 16.31 -2.66
C GLY A 276 -7.98 16.23 -2.66
N TRP A 277 -8.50 15.13 -3.19
CA TRP A 277 -9.90 14.75 -3.20
C TRP A 277 -10.05 13.30 -2.71
N LEU A 278 -11.14 13.02 -2.01
CA LEU A 278 -11.50 11.63 -1.68
C LEU A 278 -11.91 10.88 -2.95
N GLY A 279 -11.36 9.70 -3.11
CA GLY A 279 -11.69 8.76 -4.18
C GLY A 279 -12.62 7.64 -3.72
N PRO A 280 -13.05 6.79 -4.66
CA PRO A 280 -13.93 5.65 -4.38
C PRO A 280 -13.22 4.55 -3.59
N VAL A 281 -14.01 3.63 -3.04
CA VAL A 281 -13.51 2.38 -2.44
C VAL A 281 -12.88 1.48 -3.51
N ALA A 282 -11.88 0.68 -3.14
CA ALA A 282 -11.14 -0.16 -4.09
C ALA A 282 -12.02 -1.10 -4.92
N ARG A 283 -13.12 -1.59 -4.37
CA ARG A 283 -14.07 -2.47 -5.09
C ARG A 283 -14.93 -1.76 -6.15
N ASN A 284 -14.96 -0.44 -6.17
CA ASN A 284 -15.66 0.31 -7.21
C ASN A 284 -14.75 0.46 -8.45
N VAL A 285 -14.54 -0.66 -9.14
CA VAL A 285 -13.63 -0.76 -10.30
C VAL A 285 -13.95 0.28 -11.36
N LYS A 286 -15.22 0.55 -11.60
CA LYS A 286 -15.64 1.50 -12.63
C LYS A 286 -15.11 2.91 -12.34
N ASP A 287 -15.33 3.43 -11.15
CA ASP A 287 -14.88 4.78 -10.81
C ASP A 287 -13.35 4.83 -10.69
N ASN A 288 -12.73 3.74 -10.22
CA ASN A 288 -11.28 3.64 -10.13
C ASN A 288 -10.62 3.71 -11.51
N ILE A 289 -11.09 2.98 -12.51
CA ILE A 289 -10.59 3.06 -13.90
C ILE A 289 -10.67 4.51 -14.41
N GLY A 290 -11.78 5.22 -14.16
CA GLY A 290 -11.93 6.62 -14.55
C GLY A 290 -10.88 7.53 -13.92
N LEU A 291 -10.61 7.38 -12.62
CA LEU A 291 -9.59 8.15 -11.91
C LEU A 291 -8.16 7.75 -12.31
N GLU A 292 -7.89 6.49 -12.61
CA GLU A 292 -6.60 6.03 -13.17
C GLU A 292 -6.33 6.67 -14.54
N ILE A 293 -7.35 6.74 -15.41
CA ILE A 293 -7.25 7.45 -16.69
C ILE A 293 -6.97 8.93 -16.47
N LEU A 294 -7.70 9.59 -15.57
CA LEU A 294 -7.49 11.00 -15.23
C LEU A 294 -6.11 11.26 -14.62
N ASN A 295 -5.61 10.36 -13.80
CA ASN A 295 -4.26 10.43 -13.24
C ASN A 295 -3.19 10.45 -14.35
N ILE A 296 -3.29 9.55 -15.31
CA ILE A 296 -2.36 9.50 -16.45
C ILE A 296 -2.48 10.76 -17.34
N VAL A 297 -3.71 11.20 -17.62
CA VAL A 297 -3.95 12.37 -18.48
C VAL A 297 -3.43 13.65 -17.84
N LEU A 298 -3.69 13.82 -16.55
CA LEU A 298 -3.37 15.05 -15.83
C LEU A 298 -1.90 15.14 -15.46
N GLY A 299 -1.29 14.11 -14.88
CA GLY A 299 -0.02 14.26 -14.19
C GLY A 299 1.07 13.25 -14.52
N GLU A 300 0.82 12.20 -15.31
CA GLU A 300 1.82 11.16 -15.53
C GLU A 300 2.68 11.38 -16.78
N GLY A 301 3.94 11.78 -16.53
CA GLY A 301 4.97 11.94 -17.54
C GLY A 301 4.88 13.26 -18.32
N GLN A 302 5.87 13.49 -19.18
CA GLN A 302 6.05 14.78 -19.88
C GLN A 302 4.89 15.17 -20.82
N SER A 303 4.11 14.21 -21.30
CA SER A 303 2.95 14.49 -22.17
C SER A 303 1.64 14.71 -21.39
N ALA A 304 1.68 14.77 -20.06
CA ALA A 304 0.54 15.04 -19.20
C ALA A 304 0.13 16.52 -19.25
N ARG A 305 -1.15 16.82 -19.06
CA ARG A 305 -1.70 18.19 -19.20
C ARG A 305 -1.03 19.18 -18.26
N LEU A 306 -0.87 18.84 -16.99
CA LEU A 306 -0.29 19.74 -16.00
C LEU A 306 1.15 20.09 -16.38
N TYR A 307 1.96 19.07 -16.72
CA TYR A 307 3.34 19.31 -17.16
C TYR A 307 3.38 20.18 -18.42
N GLN A 308 2.61 19.83 -19.44
CA GLN A 308 2.59 20.56 -20.72
C GLN A 308 2.14 22.03 -20.57
N ASN A 309 1.10 22.28 -19.77
CA ASN A 309 0.49 23.59 -19.68
C ASN A 309 1.13 24.50 -18.62
N LEU A 310 1.78 23.93 -17.60
CA LEU A 310 2.33 24.68 -16.48
C LEU A 310 3.87 24.74 -16.48
N ILE A 311 4.54 23.87 -17.24
CA ILE A 311 6.01 23.82 -17.31
C ILE A 311 6.48 23.96 -18.77
N GLU A 312 6.20 23.01 -19.63
CA GLU A 312 6.84 22.87 -20.94
C GLU A 312 6.52 24.04 -21.89
N LYS A 313 5.25 24.45 -21.97
CA LYS A 313 4.79 25.54 -22.88
C LYS A 313 4.91 26.95 -22.29
N VAL A 314 5.42 27.03 -21.05
CA VAL A 314 5.56 28.32 -20.36
C VAL A 314 6.98 28.80 -20.46
N LYS A 315 7.17 30.05 -20.95
CA LYS A 315 8.50 30.66 -21.16
C LYS A 315 9.31 30.75 -19.86
N GLU A 316 8.65 31.12 -18.77
CA GLU A 316 9.23 31.22 -17.43
C GLU A 316 8.36 30.47 -16.42
N PRO A 317 8.51 29.14 -16.29
CA PRO A 317 7.67 28.37 -15.41
C PRO A 317 7.94 28.71 -13.94
N ILE A 318 6.85 28.76 -13.17
CA ILE A 318 6.93 28.91 -11.72
C ILE A 318 7.03 27.57 -11.00
N PHE A 319 6.66 26.48 -11.69
CA PHE A 319 6.71 25.11 -11.18
C PHE A 319 8.03 24.43 -11.53
N ASN A 320 8.60 23.71 -10.56
CA ASN A 320 9.68 22.76 -10.77
C ASN A 320 9.14 21.37 -11.06
N ILE A 321 8.06 21.00 -10.35
CA ILE A 321 7.37 19.69 -10.46
C ILE A 321 5.87 19.98 -10.40
N VAL A 322 5.11 19.27 -11.23
CA VAL A 322 3.67 19.10 -11.10
C VAL A 322 3.29 17.71 -11.59
N ALA A 323 2.61 16.95 -10.75
CA ALA A 323 2.23 15.56 -11.01
C ALA A 323 0.90 15.24 -10.32
N THR A 324 0.37 14.07 -10.60
CA THR A 324 -0.80 13.52 -9.90
C THR A 324 -0.49 12.13 -9.38
N ASP A 325 -1.13 11.77 -8.28
CA ASP A 325 -1.15 10.41 -7.76
C ASP A 325 -2.58 10.00 -7.43
N PHE A 326 -2.86 8.72 -7.60
CA PHE A 326 -4.11 8.12 -7.21
C PHE A 326 -3.88 6.85 -6.40
N TYR A 327 -4.43 6.82 -5.20
CA TYR A 327 -4.31 5.73 -4.25
C TYR A 327 -5.68 5.12 -3.96
N ASN A 328 -5.76 3.80 -4.07
CA ASN A 328 -6.96 3.02 -3.75
C ASN A 328 -6.78 2.32 -2.42
N PHE A 329 -7.78 2.45 -1.55
CA PHE A 329 -7.88 1.78 -0.27
C PHE A 329 -9.18 0.97 -0.19
N LYS A 330 -9.25 0.06 0.77
CA LYS A 330 -10.45 -0.77 0.99
C LYS A 330 -11.72 0.09 1.13
N ASP A 331 -11.67 1.12 1.97
CA ASP A 331 -12.82 1.94 2.35
C ASP A 331 -12.76 3.37 1.75
N GLY A 332 -11.96 3.60 0.71
CA GLY A 332 -11.84 4.90 0.04
C GLY A 332 -10.67 4.98 -0.92
N GLY A 333 -10.31 6.20 -1.29
CA GLY A 333 -9.16 6.49 -2.12
C GLY A 333 -8.77 7.96 -2.02
N ASN A 334 -7.61 8.31 -2.58
CA ASN A 334 -7.12 9.68 -2.63
C ASN A 334 -6.63 10.01 -4.03
N PHE A 335 -7.18 11.07 -4.61
CA PHE A 335 -6.61 11.67 -5.81
C PHE A 335 -5.88 12.95 -5.43
N PHE A 336 -4.60 13.06 -5.80
CA PHE A 336 -3.75 14.18 -5.47
C PHE A 336 -3.20 14.87 -6.71
N VAL A 337 -3.13 16.21 -6.66
CA VAL A 337 -2.24 17.02 -7.50
C VAL A 337 -1.12 17.51 -6.60
N GLN A 338 0.11 17.14 -6.92
CA GLN A 338 1.33 17.52 -6.20
C GLN A 338 2.11 18.55 -7.00
N ALA A 339 2.64 19.55 -6.33
CA ALA A 339 3.44 20.58 -6.98
C ALA A 339 4.59 21.08 -6.09
N ASN A 340 5.74 21.35 -6.73
CA ASN A 340 6.83 22.12 -6.14
C ASN A 340 7.05 23.38 -7.02
N PHE A 341 7.12 24.55 -6.39
CA PHE A 341 7.12 25.82 -7.10
C PHE A 341 7.83 26.94 -6.33
N LYS A 342 8.02 28.10 -6.97
CA LYS A 342 8.62 29.29 -6.38
C LYS A 342 7.73 29.82 -5.24
N ALA A 343 8.30 30.01 -4.05
CA ALA A 343 7.53 30.32 -2.82
C ALA A 343 6.75 31.65 -2.91
N ASP A 344 7.31 32.66 -3.58
CA ASP A 344 6.66 33.94 -3.83
C ASP A 344 5.48 33.89 -4.82
N LYS A 345 5.24 32.72 -5.43
CA LYS A 345 4.20 32.47 -6.44
C LYS A 345 3.07 31.56 -5.93
N LYS A 346 2.91 31.43 -4.61
CA LYS A 346 1.91 30.53 -3.98
C LYS A 346 0.51 30.67 -4.59
N ASP A 347 -0.06 31.87 -4.55
CA ASP A 347 -1.44 32.09 -4.96
C ASP A 347 -1.63 31.89 -6.48
N GLU A 348 -0.63 32.25 -7.25
CA GLU A 348 -0.60 32.01 -8.69
C GLU A 348 -0.53 30.50 -8.99
N ALA A 349 0.34 29.77 -8.30
CA ALA A 349 0.49 28.31 -8.48
C ALA A 349 -0.81 27.57 -8.18
N ILE A 350 -1.43 27.82 -7.03
CA ILE A 350 -2.69 27.18 -6.65
C ILE A 350 -3.81 27.51 -7.63
N ARG A 351 -3.92 28.78 -8.06
CA ARG A 351 -4.89 29.21 -9.07
C ARG A 351 -4.69 28.49 -10.41
N LEU A 352 -3.43 28.34 -10.86
CA LEU A 352 -3.13 27.65 -12.12
C LEU A 352 -3.49 26.16 -12.05
N ILE A 353 -3.16 25.46 -10.97
CA ILE A 353 -3.56 24.06 -10.75
C ILE A 353 -5.09 23.93 -10.81
N LYS A 354 -5.82 24.73 -10.03
CA LYS A 354 -7.28 24.70 -10.02
C LYS A 354 -7.90 24.98 -11.38
N ASN A 355 -7.35 25.92 -12.13
CA ASN A 355 -7.81 26.22 -13.47
C ASN A 355 -7.66 25.03 -14.43
N GLU A 356 -6.54 24.29 -14.35
CA GLU A 356 -6.37 23.10 -15.19
C GLU A 356 -7.35 21.97 -14.81
N ILE A 357 -7.60 21.75 -13.53
CA ILE A 357 -8.61 20.79 -13.06
C ILE A 357 -10.01 21.24 -13.53
N GLN A 358 -10.36 22.54 -13.37
CA GLN A 358 -11.64 23.05 -13.80
C GLN A 358 -11.85 22.89 -15.32
N LYS A 359 -10.80 23.07 -16.13
CA LYS A 359 -10.88 22.80 -17.59
C LYS A 359 -11.24 21.35 -17.90
N VAL A 360 -10.74 20.39 -17.10
CA VAL A 360 -11.11 18.97 -17.29
C VAL A 360 -12.55 18.72 -16.88
N ILE A 361 -13.02 19.34 -15.80
CA ILE A 361 -14.41 19.24 -15.36
C ILE A 361 -15.38 19.81 -16.43
N ASP A 362 -15.04 20.99 -17.00
CA ASP A 362 -15.93 21.71 -17.92
C ASP A 362 -15.91 21.16 -19.34
N LYS A 363 -14.72 20.77 -19.83
CA LYS A 363 -14.47 20.44 -21.24
C LYS A 363 -14.13 18.95 -21.47
N GLY A 364 -13.87 18.21 -20.41
CA GLY A 364 -13.42 16.83 -20.48
C GLY A 364 -12.00 16.67 -21.01
N ILE A 365 -11.68 15.41 -21.34
CA ILE A 365 -10.41 15.02 -21.97
C ILE A 365 -10.61 14.76 -23.47
N SER A 366 -9.53 14.77 -24.25
CA SER A 366 -9.57 14.47 -25.68
C SER A 366 -9.47 12.98 -25.94
N GLU A 367 -10.00 12.53 -27.10
CA GLU A 367 -9.85 11.14 -27.60
C GLU A 367 -8.37 10.68 -27.61
N LYS A 368 -7.45 11.56 -28.01
CA LYS A 368 -6.02 11.26 -28.04
C LYS A 368 -5.46 10.96 -26.63
N GLU A 369 -5.86 11.73 -25.61
CA GLU A 369 -5.44 11.53 -24.23
C GLU A 369 -6.07 10.26 -23.66
N PHE A 370 -7.37 10.06 -23.90
CA PHE A 370 -8.10 8.88 -23.48
C PHE A 370 -7.45 7.59 -24.02
N ASN A 371 -7.25 7.52 -25.32
CA ASN A 371 -6.65 6.34 -25.96
C ASN A 371 -5.21 6.09 -25.52
N LYS A 372 -4.41 7.16 -25.26
CA LYS A 372 -3.08 7.05 -24.68
C LYS A 372 -3.14 6.46 -23.27
N ALA A 373 -4.03 6.96 -22.42
CA ALA A 373 -4.16 6.50 -21.03
C ALA A 373 -4.58 5.02 -20.96
N LYS A 374 -5.57 4.60 -21.76
CA LYS A 374 -5.96 3.18 -21.85
C LYS A 374 -4.81 2.26 -22.26
N LYS A 375 -3.97 2.69 -23.21
CA LYS A 375 -2.78 1.91 -23.62
C LYS A 375 -1.79 1.79 -22.45
N LYS A 376 -1.54 2.88 -21.71
CA LYS A 376 -0.64 2.85 -20.56
C LYS A 376 -1.16 1.92 -19.45
N LEU A 377 -2.45 1.94 -19.14
CA LEU A 377 -3.05 1.05 -18.15
C LEU A 377 -2.92 -0.42 -18.54
N LYS A 378 -3.13 -0.75 -19.83
CA LYS A 378 -2.91 -2.12 -20.33
C LYS A 378 -1.46 -2.57 -20.19
N VAL A 379 -0.50 -1.69 -20.49
CA VAL A 379 0.93 -1.99 -20.32
C VAL A 379 1.24 -2.21 -18.84
N ARG A 380 0.79 -1.31 -17.95
CA ARG A 380 0.98 -1.45 -16.50
C ARG A 380 0.41 -2.76 -15.95
N PHE A 381 -0.79 -3.13 -16.40
CA PHE A 381 -1.41 -4.39 -15.99
C PHE A 381 -0.61 -5.62 -16.50
N ALA A 382 -0.07 -5.55 -17.72
CA ALA A 382 0.79 -6.61 -18.26
C ALA A 382 2.13 -6.71 -17.52
N GLU A 383 2.79 -5.57 -17.22
CA GLU A 383 4.01 -5.51 -16.41
C GLU A 383 3.80 -6.17 -15.05
N GLY A 384 2.65 -5.94 -14.40
CA GLY A 384 2.29 -6.59 -13.14
C GLY A 384 2.14 -8.12 -13.18
N ALA A 385 2.24 -8.74 -14.36
CA ALA A 385 2.27 -10.19 -14.54
C ALA A 385 3.64 -10.71 -15.05
N GLU A 386 4.68 -9.86 -15.07
CA GLU A 386 5.99 -10.25 -15.61
C GLU A 386 6.86 -11.01 -14.61
N THR A 387 6.89 -10.59 -13.35
CA THR A 387 7.73 -11.23 -12.33
C THR A 387 6.89 -11.94 -11.27
N VAL A 388 7.49 -12.94 -10.62
CA VAL A 388 6.83 -13.66 -9.51
C VAL A 388 6.48 -12.74 -8.34
N SER A 389 7.27 -11.69 -8.12
CA SER A 389 7.04 -10.70 -7.06
C SER A 389 5.83 -9.82 -7.38
N GLU A 390 5.77 -9.27 -8.61
CA GLU A 390 4.65 -8.42 -9.06
C GLU A 390 3.33 -9.20 -9.11
N ILE A 391 3.36 -10.46 -9.58
CA ILE A 391 2.19 -11.35 -9.56
C ILE A 391 1.69 -11.52 -8.13
N ALA A 392 2.59 -11.84 -7.19
CA ALA A 392 2.23 -12.03 -5.78
C ALA A 392 1.70 -10.75 -5.14
N GLU A 393 2.28 -9.59 -5.46
CA GLU A 393 1.85 -8.29 -4.95
C GLU A 393 0.47 -7.90 -5.48
N ASN A 394 0.23 -8.02 -6.78
CA ASN A 394 -1.07 -7.72 -7.37
C ASN A 394 -2.17 -8.65 -6.85
N ILE A 395 -1.92 -9.97 -6.80
CA ILE A 395 -2.87 -10.92 -6.21
C ILE A 395 -3.13 -10.57 -4.74
N GLY A 396 -2.08 -10.23 -3.99
CA GLY A 396 -2.17 -9.82 -2.59
C GLY A 396 -3.06 -8.59 -2.39
N TYR A 397 -2.91 -7.58 -3.24
CA TYR A 397 -3.76 -6.40 -3.24
C TYR A 397 -5.23 -6.77 -3.48
N TYR A 398 -5.54 -7.50 -4.55
CA TYR A 398 -6.92 -7.90 -4.83
C TYR A 398 -7.52 -8.77 -3.72
N MET A 399 -6.77 -9.73 -3.18
CA MET A 399 -7.22 -10.62 -2.12
C MET A 399 -7.40 -9.93 -0.76
N THR A 400 -6.66 -8.85 -0.49
CA THR A 400 -6.61 -8.19 0.82
C THR A 400 -7.42 -6.89 0.84
N VAL A 401 -7.16 -5.99 -0.11
CA VAL A 401 -7.81 -4.67 -0.19
C VAL A 401 -9.19 -4.78 -0.84
N CYS A 402 -9.27 -5.42 -2.01
CA CYS A 402 -10.54 -5.64 -2.69
C CYS A 402 -11.32 -6.83 -2.10
N ASN A 403 -10.64 -7.76 -1.44
CA ASN A 403 -11.17 -9.05 -0.95
C ASN A 403 -11.85 -9.87 -2.07
N ASP A 404 -11.38 -9.72 -3.32
CA ASP A 404 -11.99 -10.29 -4.51
C ASP A 404 -11.00 -10.31 -5.69
N LEU A 405 -10.54 -11.50 -6.09
CA LEU A 405 -9.63 -11.65 -7.23
C LEU A 405 -10.36 -11.67 -8.59
N ASP A 406 -11.67 -11.87 -8.63
CA ASP A 406 -12.47 -11.83 -9.86
C ASP A 406 -12.38 -10.43 -10.52
N LEU A 407 -12.17 -9.39 -9.73
CA LEU A 407 -11.96 -8.03 -10.21
C LEU A 407 -10.69 -7.88 -11.07
N ALA A 408 -9.66 -8.70 -10.84
CA ALA A 408 -8.48 -8.74 -11.69
C ALA A 408 -8.75 -9.44 -13.02
N GLU A 409 -9.58 -10.49 -13.03
CA GLU A 409 -9.98 -11.21 -14.23
C GLU A 409 -10.75 -10.30 -15.21
N SER A 410 -11.68 -9.48 -14.69
CA SER A 410 -12.51 -8.60 -15.52
C SER A 410 -11.85 -7.27 -15.89
N TYR A 411 -10.78 -6.84 -15.20
CA TYR A 411 -10.22 -5.50 -15.32
C TYR A 411 -9.94 -5.04 -16.76
N LEU A 412 -9.35 -5.90 -17.60
CA LEU A 412 -9.03 -5.54 -18.98
C LEU A 412 -10.28 -5.41 -19.85
N GLU A 413 -11.33 -6.19 -19.60
CA GLU A 413 -12.62 -6.09 -20.27
C GLU A 413 -13.31 -4.79 -19.90
N ASP A 414 -13.37 -4.49 -18.59
CA ASP A 414 -13.93 -3.25 -18.05
C ASP A 414 -13.19 -2.03 -18.61
N LEU A 415 -11.85 -2.04 -18.61
CA LEU A 415 -11.04 -0.99 -19.22
C LEU A 415 -11.30 -0.85 -20.73
N ASN A 416 -11.47 -1.95 -21.46
CA ASN A 416 -11.77 -1.92 -22.92
C ASN A 416 -13.13 -1.32 -23.20
N ALA A 417 -14.13 -1.66 -22.41
CA ALA A 417 -15.51 -1.14 -22.53
C ALA A 417 -15.63 0.32 -22.10
N TYR A 418 -14.69 0.82 -21.30
CA TYR A 418 -14.77 2.18 -20.70
C TYR A 418 -14.74 3.26 -21.78
N THR A 419 -15.63 4.27 -21.64
CA THR A 419 -15.84 5.35 -22.60
C THR A 419 -15.27 6.69 -22.11
N ILE A 420 -15.06 7.62 -23.03
CA ILE A 420 -14.59 8.97 -22.69
C ILE A 420 -15.63 9.78 -21.90
N GLU A 421 -16.92 9.55 -22.18
CA GLU A 421 -18.04 10.16 -21.47
C GLU A 421 -18.05 9.75 -20.00
N GLU A 422 -17.76 8.49 -19.70
CA GLU A 422 -17.63 7.99 -18.34
C GLU A 422 -16.47 8.67 -17.62
N VAL A 423 -15.29 8.79 -18.24
CA VAL A 423 -14.15 9.52 -17.64
C VAL A 423 -14.53 10.98 -17.34
N ASN A 424 -15.21 11.65 -18.28
CA ASN A 424 -15.63 13.04 -18.10
C ASN A 424 -16.66 13.20 -16.97
N GLN A 425 -17.51 12.18 -16.77
CA GLN A 425 -18.45 12.16 -15.64
C GLN A 425 -17.70 11.92 -14.31
N ILE A 426 -16.71 11.06 -14.27
CA ILE A 426 -15.86 10.82 -13.09
C ILE A 426 -15.12 12.10 -12.68
N ALA A 427 -14.59 12.87 -13.64
CA ALA A 427 -13.96 14.16 -13.34
C ALA A 427 -14.92 15.12 -12.62
N LYS A 428 -16.19 15.19 -13.06
CA LYS A 428 -17.21 16.02 -12.42
C LYS A 428 -17.61 15.52 -11.03
N ASN A 429 -17.67 14.20 -10.85
CA ASN A 429 -18.11 13.60 -9.60
C ASN A 429 -17.05 13.76 -8.49
N TYR A 430 -15.76 13.59 -8.83
CA TYR A 430 -14.69 13.48 -7.83
C TYR A 430 -13.80 14.71 -7.72
N LEU A 431 -13.56 15.47 -8.80
CA LEU A 431 -12.54 16.53 -8.80
C LEU A 431 -13.12 17.94 -8.59
N SER A 432 -14.34 18.06 -8.05
CA SER A 432 -14.94 19.38 -7.74
C SER A 432 -14.01 20.19 -6.82
N ILE A 433 -13.71 21.43 -7.19
CA ILE A 433 -12.82 22.31 -6.41
C ILE A 433 -13.38 22.56 -5.00
N SER A 434 -14.71 22.67 -4.86
CA SER A 434 -15.37 22.83 -3.54
C SER A 434 -15.12 21.65 -2.58
N ASN A 435 -14.79 20.48 -3.12
CA ASN A 435 -14.58 19.28 -2.33
C ASN A 435 -13.07 19.01 -2.07
N SER A 436 -12.20 19.94 -2.44
CA SER A 436 -10.75 19.76 -2.33
C SER A 436 -10.21 20.20 -0.97
N VAL A 437 -9.10 19.57 -0.60
CA VAL A 437 -8.27 19.96 0.53
C VAL A 437 -6.87 20.30 -0.01
N THR A 438 -6.46 21.54 0.14
CA THR A 438 -5.13 22.01 -0.29
C THR A 438 -4.25 22.27 0.92
N THR A 439 -3.11 21.59 0.99
CA THR A 439 -2.04 21.89 1.97
C THR A 439 -0.84 22.45 1.24
N VAL A 440 -0.32 23.57 1.73
CA VAL A 440 0.90 24.22 1.21
C VAL A 440 1.94 24.30 2.32
N LEU A 441 3.17 23.92 2.02
CA LEU A 441 4.33 24.12 2.88
C LEU A 441 5.21 25.21 2.28
N LEU A 442 5.44 26.28 3.04
CA LEU A 442 6.22 27.44 2.67
C LEU A 442 7.54 27.51 3.45
N PRO A 443 8.57 28.20 2.94
CA PRO A 443 9.73 28.58 3.72
C PRO A 443 9.36 29.40 4.96
N GLU A 444 10.12 29.20 6.07
CA GLU A 444 10.01 29.98 7.31
C GLU A 444 10.35 31.48 7.10
#